data_8b91d8dea1cf53c93f81133eb1ea7613
#
_entry.id   8b91d8dea1cf53c93f81133eb1ea7613
#
_cell.length_a   1.000
_cell.length_b   1.000
_cell.length_c   1.000
_cell.angle_alpha   90.00
_cell.angle_beta   90.00
_cell.angle_gamma   90.00
#
_symmetry.space_group_name_H-M   'P 1'
#
loop_
_entity.id
_entity.type
_entity.pdbx_description
1 polymer ?
#
loop_
_entity_poly.entity_id
_entity_poly.type
_entity_poly.pdbx_seq_one_letter_code
_entity_poly.pdbx_strand_id
1 'polypeptide(L)'
;NDTLRKAELGDTSLVPQAEKVLDQLNRTIDTPRKMWEPAMVGAYYAVPDVIAGRPMSMRQQITTQDEVSPITVLVVTTSSAGIAAETLAKRGTVILALVMALSRVRPVTLQALCCVDGYKDGTGETIITSEINTHPLDLATACYVLTSAGFARRLTYGLATELNHFRGGWPKGFTYSAGGGSYYDKLIPRLVTDPKRCLLIEAARLNDALLVNPTEWLNNQITKFTTNEEEMV
;
A
#
# COMPACT_ATOMS: atom_id res chain seq x y z
N ASN A 1 4.24 -26.54 -9.51
CA ASN A 1 4.54 -25.92 -8.22
C ASN A 1 3.61 -24.73 -8.05
N ASP A 2 2.64 -24.82 -7.14
CA ASP A 2 1.55 -23.86 -6.97
C ASP A 2 2.08 -22.42 -6.66
N THR A 3 3.13 -22.32 -5.83
CA THR A 3 3.76 -21.05 -5.47
C THR A 3 4.30 -20.29 -6.68
N LEU A 4 4.97 -20.98 -7.61
CA LEU A 4 5.51 -20.35 -8.82
C LEU A 4 4.39 -19.96 -9.78
N ARG A 5 3.38 -20.82 -9.94
CA ARG A 5 2.20 -20.49 -10.76
C ARG A 5 1.49 -19.23 -10.24
N LYS A 6 1.31 -19.11 -8.93
CA LYS A 6 0.72 -17.91 -8.32
C LYS A 6 1.64 -16.70 -8.40
N ALA A 7 2.95 -16.88 -8.48
CA ALA A 7 3.89 -15.78 -8.71
C ALA A 7 3.77 -15.21 -10.12
N GLU A 8 3.46 -16.05 -11.11
CA GLU A 8 3.28 -15.64 -12.51
C GLU A 8 1.90 -15.05 -12.80
N LEU A 9 0.85 -15.64 -12.23
CA LEU A 9 -0.54 -15.33 -12.55
C LEU A 9 -1.25 -14.49 -11.50
N GLY A 10 -0.63 -14.29 -10.34
CA GLY A 10 -1.29 -13.74 -9.16
C GLY A 10 -2.23 -14.73 -8.46
N ASP A 11 -2.93 -14.26 -7.45
CA ASP A 11 -3.95 -15.01 -6.69
C ASP A 11 -5.09 -14.06 -6.28
N THR A 12 -6.30 -14.32 -6.75
CA THR A 12 -7.47 -13.50 -6.45
C THR A 12 -8.36 -14.09 -5.37
N SER A 13 -7.97 -15.22 -4.76
CA SER A 13 -8.82 -15.98 -3.85
C SER A 13 -9.31 -15.20 -2.61
N LEU A 14 -8.55 -14.22 -2.16
CA LEU A 14 -8.86 -13.38 -1.00
C LEU A 14 -9.37 -11.97 -1.36
N VAL A 15 -9.44 -11.62 -2.63
CA VAL A 15 -9.98 -10.32 -3.09
C VAL A 15 -11.41 -10.09 -2.59
N PRO A 16 -12.36 -11.07 -2.68
CA PRO A 16 -13.71 -10.85 -2.18
C PRO A 16 -13.79 -10.60 -0.66
N GLN A 17 -12.81 -11.10 0.09
CA GLN A 17 -12.73 -10.82 1.53
C GLN A 17 -12.23 -9.39 1.78
N ALA A 18 -11.25 -8.91 1.01
CA ALA A 18 -10.78 -7.52 1.07
C ALA A 18 -11.89 -6.54 0.68
N GLU A 19 -12.70 -6.86 -0.33
CA GLU A 19 -13.87 -6.07 -0.72
C GLU A 19 -14.90 -5.97 0.41
N LYS A 20 -15.19 -7.06 1.12
CA LYS A 20 -16.09 -7.03 2.29
C LYS A 20 -15.56 -6.13 3.40
N VAL A 21 -14.25 -6.15 3.66
CA VAL A 21 -13.61 -5.26 4.64
C VAL A 21 -13.73 -3.81 4.16
N LEU A 22 -13.49 -3.57 2.88
CA LEU A 22 -13.63 -2.25 2.26
C LEU A 22 -15.05 -1.72 2.30
N ASP A 23 -16.07 -2.55 2.08
CA ASP A 23 -17.48 -2.16 2.15
C ASP A 23 -17.89 -1.70 3.56
N GLN A 24 -17.27 -2.26 4.59
CA GLN A 24 -17.46 -1.81 5.97
C GLN A 24 -16.88 -0.40 6.19
N LEU A 25 -15.86 -0.03 5.41
CA LEU A 25 -15.19 1.29 5.46
C LEU A 25 -15.87 2.34 4.59
N ASN A 26 -16.52 1.96 3.50
CA ASN A 26 -17.11 2.87 2.50
C ASN A 26 -18.15 3.85 3.07
N ARG A 27 -18.58 3.68 4.32
CA ARG A 27 -19.43 4.65 5.04
C ARG A 27 -18.67 5.87 5.54
N THR A 28 -17.34 5.88 5.44
CA THR A 28 -16.47 6.91 6.05
C THR A 28 -15.56 7.63 5.05
N ILE A 29 -15.42 7.10 3.82
CA ILE A 29 -14.54 7.71 2.80
C ILE A 29 -15.36 8.71 2.00
N ASP A 30 -15.12 10.00 2.22
CA ASP A 30 -15.64 11.06 1.35
C ASP A 30 -15.06 10.88 -0.06
N THR A 31 -15.95 10.69 -1.01
CA THR A 31 -15.58 10.72 -2.43
C THR A 31 -15.09 12.12 -2.79
N PRO A 32 -14.07 12.27 -3.66
CA PRO A 32 -13.57 13.57 -4.07
C PRO A 32 -14.73 14.47 -4.51
N ARG A 33 -14.84 15.65 -3.90
CA ARG A 33 -15.92 16.61 -4.20
C ARG A 33 -15.80 17.00 -5.66
N LYS A 34 -16.81 16.65 -6.41
CA LYS A 34 -16.99 17.19 -7.77
C LYS A 34 -17.34 18.67 -7.62
N MET A 35 -16.44 19.54 -8.00
CA MET A 35 -16.71 20.98 -8.03
C MET A 35 -17.18 21.40 -9.42
N TRP A 36 -18.07 22.42 -9.44
CA TRP A 36 -18.57 23.01 -10.69
C TRP A 36 -17.86 24.33 -10.91
N GLU A 37 -17.06 24.42 -11.96
CA GLU A 37 -16.37 25.66 -12.31
C GLU A 37 -17.02 26.35 -13.53
N PRO A 38 -16.92 27.69 -13.59
CA PRO A 38 -17.28 28.45 -14.76
C PRO A 38 -16.43 28.03 -15.96
N ALA A 39 -17.03 27.75 -17.09
CA ALA A 39 -16.33 27.34 -18.31
C ALA A 39 -17.02 27.93 -19.55
N MET A 40 -16.28 27.98 -20.66
CA MET A 40 -16.85 28.36 -21.97
C MET A 40 -17.69 27.22 -22.57
N VAL A 41 -17.35 25.97 -22.22
CA VAL A 41 -18.05 24.75 -22.64
C VAL A 41 -18.26 23.89 -21.41
N GLY A 42 -19.47 23.35 -21.20
CA GLY A 42 -19.76 22.60 -19.98
C GLY A 42 -21.06 21.80 -20.07
N ALA A 43 -21.42 21.16 -18.98
CA ALA A 43 -22.56 20.24 -18.90
C ALA A 43 -23.91 20.97 -18.84
N TYR A 44 -23.98 22.18 -18.30
CA TYR A 44 -25.19 22.97 -18.23
C TYR A 44 -24.91 24.48 -18.12
N TYR A 45 -25.92 25.30 -18.43
CA TYR A 45 -25.82 26.76 -18.42
C TYR A 45 -26.01 27.31 -16.98
N ALA A 46 -25.15 28.25 -16.60
CA ALA A 46 -25.40 29.13 -15.47
C ALA A 46 -26.28 30.29 -15.91
N VAL A 47 -27.59 30.16 -15.77
CA VAL A 47 -28.59 31.11 -16.29
C VAL A 47 -28.28 32.57 -15.94
N PRO A 48 -27.86 32.94 -14.69
CA PRO A 48 -27.50 34.32 -14.37
C PRO A 48 -26.29 34.83 -15.19
N ASP A 49 -25.31 33.97 -15.50
CA ASP A 49 -24.12 34.34 -16.25
C ASP A 49 -24.43 34.50 -17.76
N VAL A 50 -25.35 33.68 -18.28
CA VAL A 50 -25.87 33.81 -19.65
C VAL A 50 -26.59 35.14 -19.81
N ILE A 51 -27.50 35.47 -18.90
CA ILE A 51 -28.26 36.74 -18.94
C ILE A 51 -27.32 37.94 -18.79
N ALA A 52 -26.26 37.82 -18.00
CA ALA A 52 -25.25 38.86 -17.84
C ALA A 52 -24.24 38.93 -19.01
N GLY A 53 -24.36 38.07 -20.03
CA GLY A 53 -23.45 38.05 -21.19
C GLY A 53 -22.03 37.66 -20.85
N ARG A 54 -21.82 36.90 -19.79
CA ARG A 54 -20.49 36.48 -19.37
C ARG A 54 -19.94 35.38 -20.28
N PRO A 55 -18.66 35.45 -20.72
CA PRO A 55 -18.08 34.43 -21.62
C PRO A 55 -18.00 33.03 -20.99
N MET A 56 -17.87 32.92 -19.67
CA MET A 56 -17.85 31.64 -18.94
C MET A 56 -19.22 31.36 -18.31
N SER A 57 -20.23 31.24 -19.15
CA SER A 57 -21.63 31.06 -18.74
C SER A 57 -22.06 29.59 -18.59
N MET A 58 -21.17 28.66 -18.83
CA MET A 58 -21.40 27.23 -18.61
C MET A 58 -20.75 26.74 -17.33
N ARG A 59 -21.19 25.59 -16.84
CA ARG A 59 -20.59 24.88 -15.70
C ARG A 59 -20.03 23.57 -16.19
N GLN A 60 -18.75 23.40 -15.97
CA GLN A 60 -18.03 22.16 -16.19
C GLN A 60 -17.78 21.48 -14.86
N GLN A 61 -18.06 20.20 -14.81
CA GLN A 61 -17.69 19.40 -13.65
C GLN A 61 -16.20 19.11 -13.74
N ILE A 62 -15.44 19.70 -12.83
CA ILE A 62 -14.07 19.30 -12.61
C ILE A 62 -14.07 18.36 -11.42
N THR A 63 -13.48 17.21 -11.62
CA THR A 63 -12.94 16.49 -10.48
C THR A 63 -11.71 17.30 -10.15
N THR A 64 -11.74 18.05 -9.05
CA THR A 64 -10.52 18.65 -8.51
C THR A 64 -9.68 17.47 -8.07
N GLN A 65 -8.95 16.91 -9.01
CA GLN A 65 -7.68 16.32 -8.69
C GLN A 65 -6.80 17.54 -8.41
N ASP A 66 -6.93 18.11 -7.23
CA ASP A 66 -5.79 18.78 -6.63
C ASP A 66 -4.64 17.82 -6.90
N GLU A 67 -3.46 18.32 -7.19
CA GLU A 67 -2.28 17.48 -7.40
C GLU A 67 -2.03 16.67 -6.13
N VAL A 68 -2.89 15.68 -5.93
CA VAL A 68 -2.89 14.83 -4.74
C VAL A 68 -1.65 14.00 -4.87
N SER A 69 -0.64 14.46 -4.19
CA SER A 69 0.66 13.81 -4.24
C SER A 69 0.52 12.34 -3.84
N PRO A 70 1.22 11.44 -4.55
CA PRO A 70 1.10 10.02 -4.34
C PRO A 70 1.51 9.62 -2.93
N ILE A 71 0.86 8.59 -2.39
CA ILE A 71 1.26 7.93 -1.14
C ILE A 71 2.05 6.68 -1.49
N THR A 72 3.17 6.48 -0.81
CA THR A 72 3.89 5.21 -0.86
C THR A 72 3.47 4.33 0.32
N VAL A 73 2.97 3.15 0.03
CA VAL A 73 2.66 2.11 1.03
C VAL A 73 3.77 1.06 0.98
N LEU A 74 4.61 1.04 2.01
CA LEU A 74 5.65 0.03 2.19
C LEU A 74 5.15 -1.06 3.12
N VAL A 75 5.09 -2.29 2.64
CA VAL A 75 4.64 -3.44 3.42
C VAL A 75 5.80 -4.38 3.66
N VAL A 76 6.19 -4.54 4.91
CA VAL A 76 7.19 -5.54 5.29
C VAL A 76 6.54 -6.92 5.27
N THR A 77 6.97 -7.74 4.32
CA THR A 77 6.42 -9.09 4.10
C THR A 77 7.17 -10.16 4.90
N THR A 78 8.37 -9.88 5.37
CA THR A 78 9.09 -10.81 6.26
C THR A 78 8.31 -11.03 7.55
N SER A 79 8.22 -12.27 7.97
CA SER A 79 7.53 -12.64 9.20
C SER A 79 8.23 -13.81 9.90
N SER A 80 8.12 -13.86 11.23
CA SER A 80 8.60 -15.00 12.02
C SER A 80 7.94 -16.30 11.54
N ALA A 81 8.69 -17.39 11.58
CA ALA A 81 8.18 -18.73 11.28
C ALA A 81 7.03 -19.15 12.22
N GLY A 82 6.97 -18.59 13.42
CA GLY A 82 5.90 -18.86 14.38
C GLY A 82 4.54 -18.22 14.06
N ILE A 83 4.45 -17.38 13.03
CA ILE A 83 3.18 -16.78 12.62
C ILE A 83 2.50 -17.71 11.63
N ALA A 84 1.26 -18.10 11.90
CA ALA A 84 0.49 -18.98 11.02
C ALA A 84 0.22 -18.34 9.64
N ALA A 85 0.13 -19.18 8.61
CA ALA A 85 -0.16 -18.73 7.24
C ALA A 85 -1.52 -18.02 7.15
N GLU A 86 -2.52 -18.49 7.90
CA GLU A 86 -3.85 -17.90 7.97
C GLU A 86 -3.81 -16.48 8.60
N THR A 87 -2.91 -16.27 9.56
CA THR A 87 -2.69 -14.95 10.18
C THR A 87 -2.11 -13.97 9.15
N LEU A 88 -1.13 -14.42 8.37
CA LEU A 88 -0.57 -13.63 7.26
C LEU A 88 -1.64 -13.32 6.19
N ALA A 89 -2.45 -14.30 5.85
CA ALA A 89 -3.54 -14.13 4.88
C ALA A 89 -4.56 -13.09 5.37
N LYS A 90 -5.03 -13.20 6.61
CA LYS A 90 -5.94 -12.21 7.21
C LYS A 90 -5.35 -10.81 7.23
N ARG A 91 -4.08 -10.69 7.67
CA ARG A 91 -3.35 -9.43 7.69
C ARG A 91 -3.25 -8.82 6.30
N GLY A 92 -2.82 -9.61 5.33
CA GLY A 92 -2.70 -9.18 3.94
C GLY A 92 -4.02 -8.72 3.34
N THR A 93 -5.13 -9.38 3.70
CA THR A 93 -6.49 -8.99 3.27
C THR A 93 -6.86 -7.59 3.77
N VAL A 94 -6.54 -7.25 5.02
CA VAL A 94 -6.78 -5.91 5.58
C VAL A 94 -5.90 -4.87 4.89
N ILE A 95 -4.63 -5.19 4.63
CA ILE A 95 -3.72 -4.30 3.91
C ILE A 95 -4.20 -4.08 2.46
N LEU A 96 -4.66 -5.13 1.80
CA LEU A 96 -5.23 -5.02 0.45
C LEU A 96 -6.44 -4.09 0.43
N ALA A 97 -7.35 -4.23 1.40
CA ALA A 97 -8.50 -3.34 1.55
C ALA A 97 -8.07 -1.88 1.76
N LEU A 98 -7.01 -1.62 2.55
CA LEU A 98 -6.44 -0.28 2.70
C LEU A 98 -5.92 0.28 1.38
N VAL A 99 -5.13 -0.50 0.63
CA VAL A 99 -4.60 -0.07 -0.67
C VAL A 99 -5.72 0.23 -1.64
N MET A 100 -6.76 -0.62 -1.69
CA MET A 100 -7.96 -0.38 -2.51
C MET A 100 -8.69 0.89 -2.10
N ALA A 101 -8.81 1.17 -0.81
CA ALA A 101 -9.43 2.38 -0.28
C ALA A 101 -8.64 3.64 -0.67
N LEU A 102 -7.33 3.64 -0.41
CA LEU A 102 -6.45 4.77 -0.72
C LEU A 102 -6.37 5.03 -2.23
N SER A 103 -6.33 3.99 -3.06
CA SER A 103 -6.28 4.11 -4.54
C SER A 103 -7.53 4.75 -5.14
N ARG A 104 -8.66 4.80 -4.40
CA ARG A 104 -9.87 5.52 -4.83
C ARG A 104 -9.77 7.03 -4.63
N VAL A 105 -8.93 7.46 -3.71
CA VAL A 105 -8.83 8.87 -3.28
C VAL A 105 -7.60 9.53 -3.89
N ARG A 106 -6.50 8.80 -4.05
CA ARG A 106 -5.23 9.33 -4.55
C ARG A 106 -4.35 8.25 -5.20
N PRO A 107 -3.35 8.65 -5.98
CA PRO A 107 -2.35 7.73 -6.50
C PRO A 107 -1.60 7.04 -5.34
N VAL A 108 -1.47 5.74 -5.41
CA VAL A 108 -0.75 4.92 -4.43
C VAL A 108 0.39 4.19 -5.12
N THR A 109 1.57 4.20 -4.53
CA THR A 109 2.66 3.29 -4.90
C THR A 109 2.72 2.20 -3.84
N LEU A 110 2.51 0.95 -4.23
CA LEU A 110 2.57 -0.19 -3.32
C LEU A 110 3.90 -0.93 -3.50
N GLN A 111 4.64 -1.07 -2.43
CA GLN A 111 5.90 -1.81 -2.42
C GLN A 111 5.91 -2.85 -1.30
N ALA A 112 6.20 -4.09 -1.67
CA ALA A 112 6.51 -5.15 -0.73
C ALA A 112 8.00 -5.13 -0.39
N LEU A 113 8.31 -5.17 0.90
CA LEU A 113 9.65 -5.06 1.44
C LEU A 113 10.02 -6.36 2.15
N CYS A 114 11.09 -7.00 1.69
CA CYS A 114 11.71 -8.11 2.38
C CYS A 114 13.08 -7.67 2.89
N CYS A 115 13.23 -7.60 4.20
CA CYS A 115 14.49 -7.29 4.86
C CYS A 115 15.05 -8.57 5.49
N VAL A 116 16.24 -8.96 5.08
CA VAL A 116 16.95 -10.13 5.58
C VAL A 116 18.31 -9.69 6.10
N ASP A 117 18.59 -10.00 7.36
CA ASP A 117 19.92 -9.79 7.94
C ASP A 117 20.89 -10.82 7.37
N GLY A 118 21.96 -10.35 6.73
CA GLY A 118 22.62 -11.12 5.69
C GLY A 118 24.06 -11.52 5.91
N TYR A 119 24.74 -11.25 7.06
CA TYR A 119 26.16 -11.57 7.18
C TYR A 119 26.56 -12.26 8.48
N LYS A 120 27.61 -13.11 8.35
CA LYS A 120 28.28 -13.76 9.50
C LYS A 120 28.72 -12.77 10.56
N ASP A 121 28.96 -11.54 10.17
CA ASP A 121 29.57 -10.49 11.01
C ASP A 121 28.56 -9.41 11.40
N GLY A 122 27.28 -9.55 11.04
CA GLY A 122 26.25 -8.54 11.34
C GLY A 122 26.37 -7.26 10.51
N THR A 123 27.18 -7.25 9.45
CA THR A 123 27.50 -6.04 8.66
C THR A 123 26.78 -5.95 7.33
N GLY A 124 26.05 -6.97 6.92
CA GLY A 124 25.37 -6.99 5.62
C GLY A 124 23.87 -7.20 5.72
N GLU A 125 23.15 -6.29 5.15
CA GLU A 125 21.71 -6.32 5.04
C GLU A 125 21.31 -6.55 3.57
N THR A 126 20.36 -7.44 3.34
CA THR A 126 19.75 -7.63 2.02
C THR A 126 18.33 -7.13 2.07
N ILE A 127 18.06 -6.11 1.27
CA ILE A 127 16.75 -5.52 1.11
C ILE A 127 16.26 -5.86 -0.29
N ILE A 128 15.11 -6.51 -0.37
CA ILE A 128 14.44 -6.81 -1.63
C ILE A 128 13.14 -6.02 -1.64
N THR A 129 12.98 -5.16 -2.63
CA THR A 129 11.75 -4.42 -2.88
C THR A 129 11.06 -4.98 -4.10
N SER A 130 9.76 -5.16 -4.01
CA SER A 130 8.91 -5.53 -5.14
C SER A 130 7.81 -4.50 -5.27
N GLU A 131 7.85 -3.72 -6.35
CA GLU A 131 6.79 -2.77 -6.66
C GLU A 131 5.63 -3.49 -7.35
N ILE A 132 4.42 -3.17 -6.91
CA ILE A 132 3.19 -3.72 -7.46
C ILE A 132 2.48 -2.60 -8.22
N ASN A 133 2.08 -2.89 -9.46
CA ASN A 133 1.37 -1.93 -10.28
C ASN A 133 0.03 -1.55 -9.63
N THR A 134 -0.19 -0.26 -9.45
CA THR A 134 -1.39 0.32 -8.84
C THR A 134 -2.20 1.20 -9.81
N HIS A 135 -1.75 1.36 -11.06
CA HIS A 135 -2.40 2.17 -12.08
C HIS A 135 -2.46 1.44 -13.45
N PRO A 136 -3.49 0.61 -13.69
CA PRO A 136 -4.54 0.13 -12.76
C PRO A 136 -3.98 -0.78 -11.67
N LEU A 137 -4.68 -0.89 -10.54
CA LEU A 137 -4.27 -1.80 -9.47
C LEU A 137 -4.34 -3.25 -9.92
N ASP A 138 -3.19 -3.91 -9.97
CA ASP A 138 -3.11 -5.36 -10.21
C ASP A 138 -3.51 -6.11 -8.93
N LEU A 139 -4.81 -6.35 -8.79
CA LEU A 139 -5.38 -7.02 -7.62
C LEU A 139 -4.86 -8.44 -7.45
N ALA A 140 -4.56 -9.14 -8.52
CA ALA A 140 -4.10 -10.52 -8.45
C ALA A 140 -2.68 -10.60 -7.88
N THR A 141 -1.77 -9.77 -8.38
CA THR A 141 -0.40 -9.68 -7.86
C THR A 141 -0.40 -9.10 -6.45
N ALA A 142 -1.14 -8.02 -6.19
CA ALA A 142 -1.24 -7.42 -4.85
C ALA A 142 -1.77 -8.42 -3.82
N CYS A 143 -2.84 -9.15 -4.13
CA CYS A 143 -3.40 -10.17 -3.26
C CYS A 143 -2.35 -11.26 -2.98
N TYR A 144 -1.71 -11.82 -4.00
CA TYR A 144 -0.68 -12.85 -3.83
C TYR A 144 0.48 -12.38 -2.93
N VAL A 145 1.02 -11.20 -3.22
CA VAL A 145 2.18 -10.64 -2.49
C VAL A 145 1.84 -10.37 -1.03
N LEU A 146 0.67 -9.82 -0.76
CA LEU A 146 0.29 -9.39 0.58
C LEU A 146 -0.22 -10.54 1.46
N THR A 147 -0.86 -11.57 0.87
CA THR A 147 -1.55 -12.62 1.64
C THR A 147 -0.83 -13.96 1.66
N SER A 148 0.10 -14.19 0.72
CA SER A 148 0.72 -15.49 0.55
C SER A 148 1.93 -15.70 1.44
N ALA A 149 1.84 -16.65 2.35
CA ALA A 149 3.04 -17.14 3.06
C ALA A 149 4.08 -17.74 2.10
N GLY A 150 3.64 -18.21 0.92
CA GLY A 150 4.53 -18.73 -0.13
C GLY A 150 5.39 -17.64 -0.74
N PHE A 151 4.83 -16.44 -0.98
CA PHE A 151 5.62 -15.30 -1.40
C PHE A 151 6.63 -14.92 -0.32
N ALA A 152 6.17 -14.64 0.89
CA ALA A 152 7.01 -14.17 1.99
C ALA A 152 8.10 -15.15 2.42
N ARG A 153 7.80 -16.47 2.42
CA ARG A 153 8.67 -17.50 3.03
C ARG A 153 9.41 -18.40 2.03
N ARG A 154 9.01 -18.42 0.78
CA ARG A 154 9.67 -19.24 -0.25
C ARG A 154 10.32 -18.39 -1.31
N LEU A 155 9.56 -17.51 -1.94
CA LEU A 155 10.05 -16.75 -3.07
C LEU A 155 11.09 -15.72 -2.64
N THR A 156 10.77 -14.87 -1.67
CA THR A 156 11.67 -13.80 -1.22
C THR A 156 12.89 -14.36 -0.47
N TYR A 157 12.71 -15.41 0.33
CA TYR A 157 13.84 -16.07 0.98
C TYR A 157 14.72 -16.83 -0.01
N GLY A 158 14.13 -17.50 -0.98
CA GLY A 158 14.88 -18.14 -2.04
C GLY A 158 15.77 -17.14 -2.77
N LEU A 159 15.20 -16.01 -3.17
CA LEU A 159 15.93 -14.94 -3.82
C LEU A 159 17.03 -14.34 -2.92
N ALA A 160 16.71 -14.09 -1.65
CA ALA A 160 17.70 -13.60 -0.69
C ALA A 160 18.86 -14.57 -0.49
N THR A 161 18.57 -15.87 -0.47
CA THR A 161 19.59 -16.93 -0.36
C THR A 161 20.52 -16.94 -1.56
N GLU A 162 19.97 -16.87 -2.76
CA GLU A 162 20.76 -16.81 -4.00
C GLU A 162 21.64 -15.55 -4.04
N LEU A 163 21.07 -14.38 -3.75
CA LEU A 163 21.83 -13.12 -3.71
C LEU A 163 22.97 -13.15 -2.69
N ASN A 164 22.74 -13.76 -1.53
CA ASN A 164 23.77 -13.88 -0.51
C ASN A 164 24.81 -14.95 -0.85
N HIS A 165 24.40 -16.02 -1.54
CA HIS A 165 25.34 -17.01 -2.06
C HIS A 165 26.36 -16.38 -3.02
N PHE A 166 25.90 -15.56 -3.96
CA PHE A 166 26.78 -14.80 -4.87
C PHE A 166 27.74 -13.85 -4.14
N ARG A 167 27.38 -13.38 -2.95
CA ARG A 167 28.22 -12.50 -2.12
C ARG A 167 29.12 -13.26 -1.15
N GLY A 168 29.13 -14.59 -1.17
CA GLY A 168 29.99 -15.45 -0.32
C GLY A 168 29.55 -15.56 1.14
N GLY A 169 28.29 -15.19 1.46
CA GLY A 169 27.72 -15.27 2.79
C GLY A 169 26.39 -16.02 2.85
N TRP A 170 26.13 -16.71 3.97
CA TRP A 170 24.81 -17.24 4.28
C TRP A 170 24.10 -16.26 5.22
N PRO A 171 22.81 -15.96 4.99
CA PRO A 171 22.06 -15.11 5.90
C PRO A 171 22.03 -15.74 7.30
N LYS A 172 22.42 -14.98 8.31
CA LYS A 172 22.25 -15.38 9.70
C LYS A 172 20.78 -15.27 10.06
N GLY A 173 20.08 -16.38 10.02
CA GLY A 173 18.74 -16.49 10.56
C GLY A 173 17.64 -15.84 9.72
N PHE A 174 16.88 -16.66 9.08
CA PHE A 174 15.63 -16.31 8.39
C PHE A 174 14.52 -15.78 9.33
N THR A 175 14.82 -15.37 10.54
CA THR A 175 13.85 -15.09 11.59
C THR A 175 13.80 -13.64 12.03
N TYR A 176 14.76 -12.84 11.66
CA TYR A 176 14.77 -11.45 12.05
C TYR A 176 14.32 -10.58 10.88
N SER A 177 13.04 -10.18 10.95
CA SER A 177 12.72 -8.89 10.34
C SER A 177 13.68 -7.90 10.96
N ALA A 178 14.60 -7.40 10.16
CA ALA A 178 15.58 -6.46 10.62
C ALA A 178 14.85 -5.30 11.29
N GLY A 179 15.07 -5.13 12.59
CA GLY A 179 14.81 -3.91 13.28
C GLY A 179 13.39 -3.60 13.76
N GLY A 180 13.34 -2.86 14.83
CA GLY A 180 12.20 -2.07 15.29
C GLY A 180 12.24 -0.68 14.65
N GLY A 181 11.32 0.22 15.05
CA GLY A 181 11.10 1.54 14.47
C GLY A 181 12.33 2.32 14.02
N SER A 182 13.38 2.40 14.83
CA SER A 182 14.61 3.14 14.49
C SER A 182 15.38 2.62 13.27
N TYR A 183 15.19 1.35 12.90
CA TYR A 183 15.75 0.76 11.69
C TYR A 183 15.03 1.29 10.45
N TYR A 184 13.71 1.27 10.48
CA TYR A 184 12.91 1.75 9.36
C TYR A 184 13.02 3.25 9.16
N ASP A 185 13.22 4.04 10.21
CA ASP A 185 13.46 5.49 10.13
C ASP A 185 14.69 5.82 9.26
N LYS A 186 15.71 4.96 9.28
CA LYS A 186 16.90 5.09 8.43
C LYS A 186 16.71 4.52 7.03
N LEU A 187 15.82 3.55 6.89
CA LEU A 187 15.59 2.84 5.64
C LEU A 187 14.62 3.60 4.70
N ILE A 188 13.52 4.12 5.26
CA ILE A 188 12.48 4.82 4.48
C ILE A 188 13.05 5.92 3.58
N PRO A 189 13.92 6.84 4.05
CA PRO A 189 14.47 7.90 3.20
C PRO A 189 15.35 7.40 2.04
N ARG A 190 15.78 6.14 2.09
CA ARG A 190 16.56 5.50 1.02
C ARG A 190 15.69 4.82 -0.04
N LEU A 191 14.45 4.49 0.32
CA LEU A 191 13.52 3.74 -0.53
C LEU A 191 12.44 4.62 -1.14
N VAL A 192 12.12 5.75 -0.52
CA VAL A 192 10.99 6.60 -0.90
C VAL A 192 11.43 8.03 -1.14
N THR A 193 10.89 8.63 -2.19
CA THR A 193 11.20 10.03 -2.55
C THR A 193 10.64 11.01 -1.52
N ASP A 194 9.45 10.74 -0.98
CA ASP A 194 8.82 11.56 0.06
C ASP A 194 8.50 10.73 1.32
N PRO A 195 9.41 10.73 2.30
CA PRO A 195 9.22 9.99 3.54
C PRO A 195 8.00 10.41 4.36
N LYS A 196 7.54 11.67 4.25
CA LYS A 196 6.37 12.18 4.97
C LYS A 196 5.07 11.56 4.44
N ARG A 197 5.05 11.15 3.18
CA ARG A 197 3.92 10.50 2.51
C ARG A 197 4.11 8.99 2.37
N CYS A 198 4.89 8.42 3.26
CA CYS A 198 5.12 6.98 3.33
C CYS A 198 4.35 6.37 4.50
N LEU A 199 3.51 5.39 4.18
CA LEU A 199 2.92 4.50 5.16
C LEU A 199 3.74 3.23 5.25
N LEU A 200 4.45 3.06 6.34
CA LEU A 200 5.11 1.80 6.66
C LEU A 200 4.16 0.87 7.41
N ILE A 201 4.01 -0.33 6.89
CA ILE A 201 3.35 -1.44 7.58
C ILE A 201 4.42 -2.44 7.97
N GLU A 202 4.81 -2.41 9.24
CA GLU A 202 5.89 -3.25 9.78
C GLU A 202 5.60 -4.75 9.61
N ALA A 203 6.60 -5.59 9.89
CA ALA A 203 6.48 -7.04 9.86
C ALA A 203 5.34 -7.54 10.78
N ALA A 204 4.68 -8.62 10.36
CA ALA A 204 3.60 -9.23 11.13
C ALA A 204 4.05 -9.66 12.53
N ARG A 205 3.23 -9.37 13.54
CA ARG A 205 3.42 -9.76 14.94
C ARG A 205 2.21 -10.56 15.42
N LEU A 206 2.37 -11.33 16.49
CA LEU A 206 1.28 -12.12 17.08
C LEU A 206 0.11 -11.23 17.56
N ASN A 207 0.41 -10.06 18.11
CA ASN A 207 -0.56 -9.07 18.63
C ASN A 207 -0.62 -7.84 17.73
N ASP A 208 -0.71 -8.04 16.42
CA ASP A 208 -0.79 -6.94 15.47
C ASP A 208 -2.14 -6.22 15.62
N ALA A 209 -2.10 -4.90 15.87
CA ALA A 209 -3.29 -4.06 16.03
C ALA A 209 -4.24 -4.16 14.83
N LEU A 210 -3.67 -4.32 13.64
CA LEU A 210 -4.38 -4.54 12.38
C LEU A 210 -5.27 -5.81 12.42
N LEU A 211 -4.89 -6.82 13.19
CA LEU A 211 -5.64 -8.08 13.34
C LEU A 211 -6.65 -8.02 14.49
N VAL A 212 -6.37 -7.23 15.52
CA VAL A 212 -7.24 -7.10 16.71
C VAL A 212 -8.48 -6.28 16.39
N ASN A 213 -8.31 -5.14 15.74
CA ASN A 213 -9.41 -4.27 15.31
C ASN A 213 -9.15 -3.70 13.91
N PRO A 214 -9.39 -4.47 12.85
CA PRO A 214 -9.08 -4.08 11.48
C PRO A 214 -9.75 -2.77 11.06
N THR A 215 -11.01 -2.58 11.41
CA THR A 215 -11.80 -1.41 10.99
C THR A 215 -11.28 -0.13 11.62
N GLU A 216 -10.99 -0.14 12.91
CA GLU A 216 -10.42 1.02 13.61
C GLU A 216 -9.02 1.34 13.09
N TRP A 217 -8.18 0.32 12.92
CA TRP A 217 -6.85 0.50 12.37
C TRP A 217 -6.89 1.13 10.98
N LEU A 218 -7.76 0.63 10.09
CA LEU A 218 -7.95 1.16 8.74
C LEU A 218 -8.42 2.62 8.76
N ASN A 219 -9.44 2.94 9.55
CA ASN A 219 -9.94 4.30 9.69
C ASN A 219 -8.85 5.25 10.14
N ASN A 220 -8.04 4.87 11.13
CA ASN A 220 -6.92 5.67 11.61
C ASN A 220 -5.86 5.90 10.52
N GLN A 221 -5.55 4.89 9.69
CA GLN A 221 -4.60 5.06 8.60
C GLN A 221 -5.17 5.99 7.50
N ILE A 222 -6.41 5.80 7.11
CA ILE A 222 -7.07 6.64 6.10
C ILE A 222 -7.13 8.09 6.57
N THR A 223 -7.61 8.33 7.80
CA THR A 223 -7.73 9.68 8.37
C THR A 223 -6.37 10.38 8.40
N LYS A 224 -5.31 9.68 8.80
CA LYS A 224 -3.95 10.25 8.83
C LYS A 224 -3.50 10.83 7.49
N PHE A 225 -3.91 10.22 6.38
CA PHE A 225 -3.52 10.66 5.04
C PHE A 225 -4.54 11.58 4.36
N THR A 226 -5.74 11.69 4.91
CA THR A 226 -6.76 12.63 4.42
C THR A 226 -6.73 13.97 5.13
N THR A 227 -6.34 14.01 6.42
CA THR A 227 -6.40 15.22 7.26
C THR A 227 -5.11 16.05 7.22
N ASN A 228 -3.96 15.44 6.89
CA ASN A 228 -2.66 16.13 6.93
C ASN A 228 -2.44 17.17 5.81
N GLU A 229 -3.39 17.40 4.92
CA GLU A 229 -3.26 18.41 3.86
C GLU A 229 -3.64 19.83 4.36
N GLU A 230 -4.46 19.94 5.40
CA GLU A 230 -4.88 21.25 5.94
C GLU A 230 -3.82 21.91 6.86
N GLU A 231 -2.87 21.16 7.40
CA GLU A 231 -1.81 21.66 8.28
C GLU A 231 -0.47 21.97 7.58
N MET A 232 -0.36 21.73 6.27
CA MET A 232 0.88 21.93 5.51
C MET A 232 0.86 23.08 4.52
N VAL A 233 -0.11 23.99 4.64
CA VAL A 233 -0.18 25.25 3.87
C VAL A 233 0.31 26.43 4.71
#